data_b12e704262f30bf0be2b5e1e9ec3d42f
#
_entry.id   b12e704262f30bf0be2b5e1e9ec3d42f
#
_cell.length_a   1.000
_cell.length_b   1.000
_cell.length_c   1.000
_cell.angle_alpha   90.00
_cell.angle_beta   90.00
_cell.angle_gamma   90.00
#
_symmetry.space_group_name_H-M   'P 1'
#
loop_
_entity.id
_entity.type
_entity.pdbx_description
1 polymer ?
#
loop_
_entity_poly.entity_id
_entity_poly.type
_entity_poly.pdbx_seq_one_letter_code
_entity_poly.pdbx_strand_id
1 'polypeptide(L)'
;MNYIAWDTETIGLPKKTLVKGEKASILNVDKFDNCRMLTLAFVKYSSRGRELGSYHGTVYPDTFDVAATHVHGITQEYARENGQPFGYLYASFKEATRDTKLLIAHNSQFDENVFFSECYRRGFSVEPFKDVTFVDTLDIARTLYPTLRNHKLITVYEHIFGKGFEGAHDALNDARACGEVYPVMRDLQWDFKDIGVEKVILKASEIAAIIGKNQYKKPSEIIDNLWSKYKPETFEGKTKDQMGLEAIEKCQLARDLLKDTESYKSINSSDVEQKCKAVANQIDLYSKLRGEDKKHAEGYLRKVLYTNHGTRHEDSTASNYDDLEVDEKFYSYPVCSIEGTEYEIVGRIDRIRTSPNGDKTIVEIKNRSRGLFKRVRDYEEIQCQTYMEMLDIDRCELIEQYNDSRIGYEIKRDRLGWMNEVRPKLKGFCEYFHSVVSKKM
;
A
#
# COMPACT_ATOMS: atom_id res chain seq x y z
N MET A 1 20.07 18.48 -1.14
CA MET A 1 21.03 17.40 -1.48
C MET A 1 20.85 17.07 -2.93
N ASN A 2 21.96 16.87 -3.69
CA ASN A 2 21.89 16.38 -5.07
C ASN A 2 21.36 14.96 -5.09
N TYR A 3 20.77 14.55 -6.22
CA TYR A 3 20.21 13.19 -6.40
C TYR A 3 20.48 12.68 -7.82
N ILE A 4 20.37 11.37 -7.99
CA ILE A 4 20.48 10.70 -9.27
C ILE A 4 19.14 10.01 -9.54
N ALA A 5 18.48 10.35 -10.64
CA ALA A 5 17.38 9.55 -11.19
C ALA A 5 17.96 8.52 -12.15
N TRP A 6 17.48 7.28 -12.09
CA TRP A 6 18.02 6.18 -12.88
C TRP A 6 16.95 5.18 -13.28
N ASP A 7 17.22 4.45 -14.34
CA ASP A 7 16.31 3.46 -14.90
C ASP A 7 17.09 2.39 -15.64
N THR A 8 16.51 1.20 -15.80
CA THR A 8 17.09 0.06 -16.52
C THR A 8 16.09 -0.56 -17.48
N GLU A 9 16.53 -0.83 -18.72
CA GLU A 9 15.78 -1.71 -19.60
C GLU A 9 16.30 -3.13 -19.51
N THR A 10 15.41 -4.10 -19.71
CA THR A 10 15.71 -5.52 -19.55
C THR A 10 15.17 -6.36 -20.68
N ILE A 11 15.75 -7.56 -20.88
CA ILE A 11 15.26 -8.51 -21.89
C ILE A 11 13.92 -9.15 -21.52
N GLY A 12 13.36 -8.87 -20.34
CA GLY A 12 12.09 -9.44 -19.89
C GLY A 12 11.90 -9.28 -18.39
N LEU A 13 11.07 -10.10 -17.79
CA LEU A 13 10.70 -10.02 -16.36
C LEU A 13 11.34 -11.16 -15.55
N PRO A 14 11.55 -10.96 -14.23
CA PRO A 14 12.02 -12.02 -13.34
C PRO A 14 11.11 -13.25 -13.35
N LYS A 15 11.65 -14.40 -12.96
CA LYS A 15 10.86 -15.63 -12.81
C LYS A 15 9.71 -15.40 -11.83
N LYS A 16 8.55 -16.02 -12.08
CA LYS A 16 7.35 -15.96 -11.20
C LYS A 16 7.59 -16.47 -9.77
N THR A 17 8.69 -17.19 -9.56
CA THR A 17 9.13 -17.68 -8.25
C THR A 17 9.78 -16.61 -7.38
N LEU A 18 10.06 -15.42 -7.93
CA LEU A 18 10.53 -14.28 -7.16
C LEU A 18 9.40 -13.78 -6.25
N VAL A 19 9.66 -13.76 -4.94
CA VAL A 19 8.67 -13.29 -3.96
C VAL A 19 8.64 -11.76 -3.98
N LYS A 20 7.44 -11.19 -3.81
CA LYS A 20 7.29 -9.71 -3.73
C LYS A 20 8.11 -9.16 -2.56
N GLY A 21 8.96 -8.17 -2.85
CA GLY A 21 9.86 -7.58 -1.86
C GLY A 21 11.20 -8.31 -1.72
N GLU A 22 11.38 -9.44 -2.40
CA GLU A 22 12.66 -10.18 -2.40
C GLU A 22 13.74 -9.38 -3.13
N LYS A 23 14.87 -9.18 -2.47
CA LYS A 23 16.03 -8.50 -3.05
C LYS A 23 16.96 -9.50 -3.74
N ALA A 24 17.60 -9.05 -4.84
CA ALA A 24 18.61 -9.83 -5.51
C ALA A 24 19.80 -10.15 -4.59
N SER A 25 20.27 -11.37 -4.65
CA SER A 25 21.41 -11.88 -3.89
C SER A 25 22.13 -12.97 -4.67
N ILE A 26 23.28 -13.37 -4.21
CA ILE A 26 24.03 -14.51 -4.82
C ILE A 26 23.22 -15.81 -4.78
N LEU A 27 22.27 -15.96 -3.82
CA LEU A 27 21.49 -17.18 -3.64
C LEU A 27 20.27 -17.28 -4.55
N ASN A 28 19.84 -16.17 -5.17
CA ASN A 28 18.64 -16.14 -5.99
C ASN A 28 18.85 -15.47 -7.36
N VAL A 29 20.10 -15.28 -7.77
CA VAL A 29 20.45 -14.62 -9.04
C VAL A 29 19.83 -15.32 -10.26
N ASP A 30 19.59 -16.63 -10.18
CA ASP A 30 18.92 -17.42 -11.22
C ASP A 30 17.46 -17.00 -11.47
N LYS A 31 16.80 -16.39 -10.47
CA LYS A 31 15.45 -15.85 -10.66
C LYS A 31 15.40 -14.67 -11.66
N PHE A 32 16.56 -14.07 -11.95
CA PHE A 32 16.74 -12.96 -12.88
C PHE A 32 17.30 -13.37 -14.25
N ASP A 33 17.37 -14.66 -14.58
CA ASP A 33 17.92 -15.12 -15.86
C ASP A 33 17.14 -14.61 -17.07
N ASN A 34 15.83 -14.43 -16.93
CA ASN A 34 14.96 -13.87 -17.97
C ASN A 34 14.82 -12.33 -17.87
N CYS A 35 15.53 -11.71 -16.93
CA CYS A 35 15.46 -10.27 -16.67
C CYS A 35 16.87 -9.68 -16.62
N ARG A 36 17.68 -9.99 -17.67
CA ARG A 36 19.04 -9.48 -17.78
C ARG A 36 19.00 -7.99 -18.11
N MET A 37 19.89 -7.22 -17.51
CA MET A 37 20.01 -5.80 -17.80
C MET A 37 20.48 -5.57 -19.22
N LEU A 38 19.74 -4.80 -20.00
CA LEU A 38 20.08 -4.43 -21.37
C LEU A 38 20.63 -3.01 -21.45
N THR A 39 20.04 -2.06 -20.70
CA THR A 39 20.58 -0.71 -20.59
C THR A 39 20.61 -0.25 -19.15
N LEU A 40 21.48 0.72 -18.89
CA LEU A 40 21.51 1.51 -17.68
C LEU A 40 21.56 2.98 -18.07
N ALA A 41 20.60 3.76 -17.60
CA ALA A 41 20.64 5.20 -17.73
C ALA A 41 20.53 5.87 -16.36
N PHE A 42 21.21 6.99 -16.20
CA PHE A 42 21.05 7.82 -15.01
C PHE A 42 21.30 9.30 -15.34
N VAL A 43 20.61 10.15 -14.60
CA VAL A 43 20.71 11.60 -14.70
C VAL A 43 20.96 12.17 -13.31
N LYS A 44 22.01 12.94 -13.18
CA LYS A 44 22.38 13.62 -11.94
C LYS A 44 21.73 15.01 -11.89
N TYR A 45 21.08 15.28 -10.79
CA TYR A 45 20.39 16.56 -10.54
C TYR A 45 20.95 17.30 -9.33
N SER A 46 20.89 18.63 -9.41
CA SER A 46 21.04 19.47 -8.24
C SER A 46 19.87 19.31 -7.29
N SER A 47 20.02 19.75 -6.05
CA SER A 47 18.93 19.79 -5.05
C SER A 47 17.68 20.58 -5.49
N ARG A 48 17.81 21.43 -6.51
CA ARG A 48 16.74 22.25 -7.09
C ARG A 48 16.17 21.65 -8.39
N GLY A 49 16.50 20.42 -8.75
CA GLY A 49 15.98 19.76 -9.95
C GLY A 49 16.66 20.17 -11.27
N ARG A 50 17.80 20.89 -11.26
CA ARG A 50 18.55 21.18 -12.48
C ARG A 50 19.44 19.99 -12.84
N GLU A 51 19.34 19.48 -14.08
CA GLU A 51 20.22 18.46 -14.63
C GLU A 51 21.68 18.93 -14.61
N LEU A 52 22.56 18.11 -14.09
CA LEU A 52 24.01 18.35 -13.98
C LEU A 52 24.82 17.49 -14.93
N GLY A 53 24.26 16.39 -15.40
CA GLY A 53 24.87 15.47 -16.34
C GLY A 53 24.06 14.19 -16.44
N SER A 54 24.26 13.45 -17.49
CA SER A 54 23.55 12.19 -17.76
C SER A 54 24.49 11.13 -18.34
N TYR A 55 24.08 9.87 -18.21
CA TYR A 55 24.73 8.70 -18.78
C TYR A 55 23.66 7.75 -19.34
N HIS A 56 23.98 7.15 -20.50
CA HIS A 56 23.19 6.07 -21.06
C HIS A 56 24.16 5.05 -21.65
N GLY A 57 24.05 3.79 -21.23
CA GLY A 57 24.89 2.71 -21.72
C GLY A 57 24.09 1.45 -22.01
N THR A 58 24.38 0.81 -23.14
CA THR A 58 23.84 -0.50 -23.50
C THR A 58 24.85 -1.57 -23.12
N VAL A 59 24.39 -2.66 -22.51
CA VAL A 59 25.23 -3.83 -22.17
C VAL A 59 25.47 -4.65 -23.42
N TYR A 60 26.73 -4.99 -23.68
CA TYR A 60 27.07 -6.00 -24.71
C TYR A 60 26.50 -7.37 -24.30
N PRO A 61 25.66 -8.00 -25.14
CA PRO A 61 24.98 -9.25 -24.80
C PRO A 61 25.89 -10.46 -24.95
N ASP A 62 26.85 -10.61 -24.04
CA ASP A 62 27.86 -11.66 -24.01
C ASP A 62 27.33 -13.03 -23.56
N THR A 63 26.30 -13.05 -22.70
CA THR A 63 25.78 -14.27 -22.07
C THR A 63 24.27 -14.38 -22.17
N PHE A 64 23.62 -13.57 -23.00
CA PHE A 64 22.16 -13.61 -23.22
C PHE A 64 21.82 -13.10 -24.63
N ASP A 65 20.67 -13.48 -25.13
CA ASP A 65 20.07 -12.90 -26.32
C ASP A 65 19.10 -11.77 -25.96
N VAL A 66 19.06 -10.72 -26.78
CA VAL A 66 18.16 -9.60 -26.62
C VAL A 66 16.74 -10.05 -26.95
N ALA A 67 15.82 -9.79 -26.01
CA ALA A 67 14.39 -10.05 -26.16
C ALA A 67 13.60 -8.80 -25.79
N ALA A 68 12.28 -8.83 -25.94
CA ALA A 68 11.38 -7.71 -25.66
C ALA A 68 11.66 -6.42 -26.48
N THR A 69 12.25 -6.54 -27.65
CA THR A 69 12.56 -5.41 -28.56
C THR A 69 11.35 -4.52 -28.87
N HIS A 70 10.14 -5.09 -28.85
CA HIS A 70 8.90 -4.34 -29.05
C HIS A 70 8.57 -3.37 -27.90
N VAL A 71 9.25 -3.48 -26.75
CA VAL A 71 9.09 -2.59 -25.58
C VAL A 71 10.10 -1.46 -25.64
N HIS A 72 11.40 -1.79 -25.71
CA HIS A 72 12.51 -0.82 -25.57
C HIS A 72 13.18 -0.47 -26.92
N GLY A 73 12.77 -1.08 -28.03
CA GLY A 73 13.29 -0.77 -29.38
C GLY A 73 14.70 -1.28 -29.70
N ILE A 74 15.45 -1.84 -28.75
CA ILE A 74 16.84 -2.28 -28.92
C ILE A 74 16.87 -3.68 -29.53
N THR A 75 17.57 -3.84 -30.65
CA THR A 75 17.75 -5.14 -31.31
C THR A 75 19.04 -5.83 -30.85
N GLN A 76 19.17 -7.11 -31.14
CA GLN A 76 20.39 -7.89 -30.90
C GLN A 76 21.61 -7.30 -31.64
N GLU A 77 21.42 -6.88 -32.89
CA GLU A 77 22.44 -6.26 -33.71
C GLU A 77 22.90 -4.94 -33.10
N TYR A 78 21.96 -4.07 -32.76
CA TYR A 78 22.28 -2.80 -32.11
C TYR A 78 23.08 -3.00 -30.81
N ALA A 79 22.64 -3.93 -29.95
CA ALA A 79 23.32 -4.19 -28.69
C ALA A 79 24.73 -4.80 -28.88
N ARG A 80 24.96 -5.56 -29.95
CA ARG A 80 26.32 -6.06 -30.32
C ARG A 80 27.22 -4.98 -30.87
N GLU A 81 26.69 -4.05 -31.66
CA GLU A 81 27.47 -3.00 -32.30
C GLU A 81 27.79 -1.84 -31.32
N ASN A 82 26.83 -1.49 -30.47
CA ASN A 82 26.90 -0.29 -29.60
C ASN A 82 27.05 -0.62 -28.11
N GLY A 83 26.89 -1.89 -27.73
CA GLY A 83 26.97 -2.33 -26.35
C GLY A 83 28.41 -2.35 -25.80
N GLN A 84 28.50 -2.09 -24.51
CA GLN A 84 29.76 -2.12 -23.76
C GLN A 84 29.75 -3.27 -22.74
N PRO A 85 30.91 -3.82 -22.37
CA PRO A 85 31.00 -4.73 -21.25
C PRO A 85 30.37 -4.14 -19.99
N PHE A 86 29.62 -4.92 -19.24
CA PHE A 86 28.92 -4.46 -18.00
C PHE A 86 29.83 -3.71 -17.04
N GLY A 87 31.12 -4.07 -16.99
CA GLY A 87 32.10 -3.40 -16.11
C GLY A 87 32.23 -1.88 -16.36
N TYR A 88 32.00 -1.40 -17.59
CA TYR A 88 32.01 0.03 -17.89
C TYR A 88 30.77 0.73 -17.31
N LEU A 89 29.58 0.12 -17.45
CA LEU A 89 28.35 0.67 -16.89
C LEU A 89 28.43 0.69 -15.36
N TYR A 90 28.92 -0.41 -14.77
CA TYR A 90 29.16 -0.51 -13.33
C TYR A 90 30.12 0.59 -12.84
N ALA A 91 31.25 0.80 -13.52
CA ALA A 91 32.24 1.80 -13.14
C ALA A 91 31.67 3.23 -13.22
N SER A 92 30.91 3.55 -14.28
CA SER A 92 30.23 4.81 -14.46
C SER A 92 29.20 5.09 -13.35
N PHE A 93 28.38 4.09 -13.02
CA PHE A 93 27.37 4.22 -11.96
C PHE A 93 28.00 4.33 -10.58
N LYS A 94 29.02 3.53 -10.30
CA LYS A 94 29.82 3.62 -9.06
C LYS A 94 30.44 5.01 -8.89
N GLU A 95 31.01 5.58 -9.94
CA GLU A 95 31.60 6.93 -9.88
C GLU A 95 30.53 8.01 -9.65
N ALA A 96 29.38 7.91 -10.32
CA ALA A 96 28.28 8.83 -10.15
C ALA A 96 27.73 8.82 -8.70
N THR A 97 27.72 7.63 -8.05
CA THR A 97 27.22 7.45 -6.68
C THR A 97 28.26 7.75 -5.59
N ARG A 98 29.50 8.08 -5.96
CA ARG A 98 30.56 8.38 -4.98
C ARG A 98 30.24 9.60 -4.10
N ASP A 99 29.75 10.66 -4.71
CA ASP A 99 29.42 11.94 -4.06
C ASP A 99 27.91 12.23 -3.95
N THR A 100 27.07 11.38 -4.55
CA THR A 100 25.62 11.54 -4.55
C THR A 100 24.96 10.23 -4.10
N LYS A 101 24.48 10.23 -2.87
CA LYS A 101 23.98 9.01 -2.18
C LYS A 101 22.46 8.84 -2.24
N LEU A 102 21.74 9.72 -2.92
CA LEU A 102 20.30 9.65 -3.09
C LEU A 102 19.97 9.24 -4.52
N LEU A 103 19.47 8.03 -4.69
CA LEU A 103 19.06 7.44 -5.97
C LEU A 103 17.54 7.32 -6.03
N ILE A 104 16.98 7.71 -7.17
CA ILE A 104 15.54 7.81 -7.37
C ILE A 104 15.16 7.03 -8.61
N ALA A 105 14.21 6.11 -8.49
CA ALA A 105 13.66 5.37 -9.61
C ALA A 105 12.14 5.20 -9.47
N HIS A 106 11.47 4.88 -10.54
CA HIS A 106 10.03 4.62 -10.52
C HIS A 106 9.76 3.11 -10.50
N ASN A 107 9.40 2.56 -9.34
CA ASN A 107 9.46 1.14 -8.98
C ASN A 107 10.90 0.67 -8.70
N SER A 108 11.59 1.46 -7.89
CA SER A 108 13.03 1.37 -7.58
C SER A 108 13.52 -0.05 -7.28
N GLN A 109 12.73 -0.87 -6.58
CA GLN A 109 13.12 -2.24 -6.27
C GLN A 109 13.37 -3.10 -7.51
N PHE A 110 12.69 -2.82 -8.63
CA PHE A 110 12.93 -3.53 -9.89
C PHE A 110 14.33 -3.24 -10.42
N ASP A 111 14.68 -1.97 -10.55
CA ASP A 111 15.98 -1.53 -11.07
C ASP A 111 17.13 -1.96 -10.14
N GLU A 112 16.94 -1.83 -8.82
CA GLU A 112 17.88 -2.34 -7.82
C GLU A 112 18.15 -3.84 -8.05
N ASN A 113 17.12 -4.64 -8.16
CA ASN A 113 17.23 -6.07 -8.37
C ASN A 113 17.92 -6.42 -9.69
N VAL A 114 17.58 -5.72 -10.77
CA VAL A 114 18.20 -5.91 -12.08
C VAL A 114 19.70 -5.61 -12.02
N PHE A 115 20.08 -4.43 -11.51
CA PHE A 115 21.48 -4.02 -11.41
C PHE A 115 22.30 -4.94 -10.49
N PHE A 116 21.79 -5.23 -9.29
CA PHE A 116 22.50 -6.05 -8.32
C PHE A 116 22.58 -7.52 -8.75
N SER A 117 21.57 -8.06 -9.45
CA SER A 117 21.67 -9.42 -10.01
C SER A 117 22.79 -9.54 -11.04
N GLU A 118 23.00 -8.52 -11.88
CA GLU A 118 24.15 -8.48 -12.80
C GLU A 118 25.48 -8.35 -12.05
N CYS A 119 25.53 -7.57 -10.97
CA CYS A 119 26.72 -7.50 -10.12
C CYS A 119 27.08 -8.89 -9.55
N TYR A 120 26.11 -9.57 -8.92
CA TYR A 120 26.35 -10.91 -8.36
C TYR A 120 26.73 -11.92 -9.42
N ARG A 121 26.05 -11.93 -10.57
CA ARG A 121 26.30 -12.85 -11.67
C ARG A 121 27.72 -12.72 -12.24
N ARG A 122 28.23 -11.50 -12.30
CA ARG A 122 29.52 -11.16 -12.91
C ARG A 122 30.64 -10.96 -11.91
N GLY A 123 30.39 -11.18 -10.60
CA GLY A 123 31.39 -11.06 -9.53
C GLY A 123 31.80 -9.62 -9.20
N PHE A 124 30.96 -8.63 -9.51
CA PHE A 124 31.18 -7.24 -9.10
C PHE A 124 30.70 -7.00 -7.66
N SER A 125 31.47 -6.21 -6.92
CA SER A 125 31.12 -5.86 -5.53
C SER A 125 29.92 -4.93 -5.46
N VAL A 126 28.97 -5.21 -4.57
CA VAL A 126 27.84 -4.32 -4.23
C VAL A 126 28.16 -3.35 -3.08
N GLU A 127 29.31 -3.54 -2.41
CA GLU A 127 29.76 -2.75 -1.26
C GLU A 127 29.80 -1.23 -1.53
N PRO A 128 30.17 -0.71 -2.73
CA PRO A 128 30.16 0.71 -3.02
C PRO A 128 28.77 1.38 -2.92
N PHE A 129 27.68 0.60 -2.94
CA PHE A 129 26.31 1.06 -2.92
C PHE A 129 25.62 0.88 -1.55
N LYS A 130 26.32 0.38 -0.52
CA LYS A 130 25.74 0.12 0.81
C LYS A 130 25.19 1.36 1.52
N ASP A 131 25.81 2.53 1.29
CA ASP A 131 25.43 3.81 1.89
C ASP A 131 24.52 4.63 0.98
N VAL A 132 23.99 4.03 -0.10
CA VAL A 132 23.07 4.69 -1.01
C VAL A 132 21.66 4.54 -0.48
N THR A 133 20.91 5.64 -0.50
CA THR A 133 19.48 5.66 -0.19
C THR A 133 18.70 5.57 -1.50
N PHE A 134 17.90 4.52 -1.65
CA PHE A 134 16.99 4.36 -2.77
C PHE A 134 15.61 4.92 -2.43
N VAL A 135 15.06 5.72 -3.33
CA VAL A 135 13.73 6.33 -3.19
C VAL A 135 12.85 5.87 -4.35
N ASP A 136 11.72 5.30 -4.02
CA ASP A 136 10.73 4.85 -5.00
C ASP A 136 9.69 5.94 -5.25
N THR A 137 9.74 6.58 -6.43
CA THR A 137 8.76 7.59 -6.82
C THR A 137 7.37 7.00 -7.08
N LEU A 138 7.25 5.70 -7.36
CA LEU A 138 5.96 5.02 -7.48
C LEU A 138 5.24 4.95 -6.13
N ASP A 139 5.95 4.67 -5.03
CA ASP A 139 5.35 4.64 -3.69
C ASP A 139 4.99 6.05 -3.22
N ILE A 140 5.82 7.06 -3.53
CA ILE A 140 5.47 8.47 -3.28
C ILE A 140 4.21 8.86 -4.07
N ALA A 141 4.16 8.54 -5.37
CA ALA A 141 3.01 8.85 -6.22
C ALA A 141 1.72 8.16 -5.76
N ARG A 142 1.80 6.91 -5.30
CA ARG A 142 0.66 6.18 -4.71
C ARG A 142 0.13 6.86 -3.46
N THR A 143 1.02 7.44 -2.68
CA THR A 143 0.67 8.19 -1.45
C THR A 143 0.07 9.55 -1.80
N LEU A 144 0.72 10.32 -2.68
CA LEU A 144 0.31 11.68 -3.03
C LEU A 144 -0.94 11.73 -3.94
N TYR A 145 -1.11 10.74 -4.81
CA TYR A 145 -2.15 10.74 -5.84
C TYR A 145 -2.99 9.46 -5.83
N PRO A 146 -3.62 9.08 -4.70
CA PRO A 146 -4.31 7.78 -4.56
C PRO A 146 -5.51 7.61 -5.49
N THR A 147 -5.99 8.69 -6.09
CA THR A 147 -7.14 8.69 -7.01
C THR A 147 -6.79 8.45 -8.46
N LEU A 148 -5.50 8.47 -8.82
CA LEU A 148 -5.08 8.19 -10.19
C LEU A 148 -5.51 6.78 -10.63
N ARG A 149 -5.93 6.67 -11.90
CA ARG A 149 -6.33 5.38 -12.52
C ARG A 149 -5.23 4.30 -12.43
N ASN A 150 -3.98 4.72 -12.49
CA ASN A 150 -2.78 3.94 -12.26
C ASN A 150 -1.63 4.91 -11.91
N HIS A 151 -0.51 4.37 -11.46
CA HIS A 151 0.66 5.16 -11.07
C HIS A 151 1.88 4.85 -11.95
N LYS A 152 1.67 4.56 -13.24
CA LYS A 152 2.78 4.49 -14.20
C LYS A 152 3.45 5.86 -14.32
N LEU A 153 4.74 5.89 -14.58
CA LEU A 153 5.51 7.14 -14.66
C LEU A 153 4.87 8.16 -15.60
N ILE A 154 4.45 7.72 -16.78
CA ILE A 154 3.76 8.60 -17.76
C ILE A 154 2.47 9.20 -17.19
N THR A 155 1.67 8.43 -16.44
CA THR A 155 0.41 8.92 -15.85
C THR A 155 0.67 9.92 -14.72
N VAL A 156 1.71 9.68 -13.90
CA VAL A 156 2.13 10.62 -12.84
C VAL A 156 2.68 11.91 -13.45
N TYR A 157 3.49 11.79 -14.49
CA TYR A 157 4.05 12.91 -15.23
C TYR A 157 2.94 13.78 -15.86
N GLU A 158 1.98 13.14 -16.56
CA GLU A 158 0.80 13.83 -17.12
C GLU A 158 -0.01 14.56 -16.05
N HIS A 159 -0.19 13.94 -14.90
CA HIS A 159 -0.93 14.54 -13.79
C HIS A 159 -0.23 15.79 -13.24
N ILE A 160 1.10 15.76 -13.12
CA ILE A 160 1.89 16.85 -12.54
C ILE A 160 2.04 18.01 -13.53
N PHE A 161 2.33 17.70 -14.81
CA PHE A 161 2.74 18.71 -15.79
C PHE A 161 1.66 19.05 -16.85
N GLY A 162 0.52 18.33 -16.83
CA GLY A 162 -0.57 18.50 -17.80
C GLY A 162 -0.24 18.04 -19.22
N LYS A 163 0.88 17.36 -19.43
CA LYS A 163 1.35 16.79 -20.71
C LYS A 163 2.16 15.54 -20.45
N GLY A 164 2.18 14.62 -21.43
CA GLY A 164 3.08 13.47 -21.42
C GLY A 164 4.53 13.86 -21.73
N PHE A 165 5.45 12.89 -21.59
CA PHE A 165 6.81 12.99 -22.12
C PHE A 165 7.00 12.03 -23.28
N GLU A 166 7.92 12.36 -24.19
CA GLU A 166 8.22 11.55 -25.36
C GLU A 166 9.23 10.45 -25.04
N GLY A 167 9.18 9.34 -25.78
CA GLY A 167 10.13 8.25 -25.70
C GLY A 167 10.04 7.43 -24.42
N ALA A 168 8.85 7.21 -23.87
CA ALA A 168 8.63 6.26 -22.79
C ALA A 168 9.15 4.86 -23.19
N HIS A 169 9.75 4.13 -22.24
CA HIS A 169 10.49 2.90 -22.42
C HIS A 169 11.87 3.07 -23.12
N ASP A 170 12.41 4.27 -23.05
CA ASP A 170 13.83 4.54 -23.19
C ASP A 170 14.39 4.91 -21.82
N ALA A 171 15.35 4.16 -21.32
CA ALA A 171 15.83 4.30 -19.94
C ALA A 171 16.30 5.73 -19.60
N LEU A 172 16.88 6.47 -20.57
CA LEU A 172 17.32 7.83 -20.30
C LEU A 172 16.14 8.80 -20.18
N ASN A 173 15.12 8.64 -21.03
CA ASN A 173 13.91 9.47 -20.97
C ASN A 173 13.09 9.16 -19.70
N ASP A 174 13.00 7.89 -19.32
CA ASP A 174 12.31 7.48 -18.09
C ASP A 174 13.07 7.96 -16.85
N ALA A 175 14.41 7.90 -16.82
CA ALA A 175 15.22 8.50 -15.75
C ALA A 175 15.03 10.02 -15.69
N ARG A 176 14.95 10.75 -16.82
CA ARG A 176 14.65 12.19 -16.84
C ARG A 176 13.27 12.49 -16.29
N ALA A 177 12.23 11.81 -16.80
CA ALA A 177 10.87 12.00 -16.33
C ALA A 177 10.76 11.73 -14.82
N CYS A 178 11.40 10.66 -14.33
CA CYS A 178 11.48 10.34 -12.90
C CYS A 178 12.18 11.47 -12.12
N GLY A 179 13.29 12.00 -12.63
CA GLY A 179 14.03 13.08 -12.02
C GLY A 179 13.26 14.41 -11.98
N GLU A 180 12.38 14.68 -12.94
CA GLU A 180 11.53 15.86 -12.99
C GLU A 180 10.32 15.80 -12.06
N VAL A 181 9.65 14.62 -11.95
CA VAL A 181 8.52 14.47 -11.04
C VAL A 181 8.93 14.46 -9.56
N TYR A 182 10.13 13.97 -9.25
CA TYR A 182 10.58 13.81 -7.88
C TYR A 182 10.62 15.13 -7.08
N PRO A 183 11.25 16.25 -7.52
CA PRO A 183 11.26 17.49 -6.75
C PRO A 183 9.86 18.04 -6.51
N VAL A 184 8.96 17.92 -7.49
CA VAL A 184 7.57 18.36 -7.33
C VAL A 184 6.86 17.54 -6.24
N MET A 185 6.99 16.22 -6.29
CA MET A 185 6.38 15.34 -5.29
C MET A 185 7.04 15.51 -3.91
N ARG A 186 8.37 15.69 -3.85
CA ARG A 186 9.09 15.99 -2.63
C ARG A 186 8.61 17.30 -2.00
N ASP A 187 8.52 18.37 -2.79
CA ASP A 187 8.15 19.70 -2.29
C ASP A 187 6.67 19.75 -1.89
N LEU A 188 5.81 18.93 -2.51
CA LEU A 188 4.43 18.73 -2.08
C LEU A 188 4.32 18.05 -0.70
N GLN A 189 5.31 17.28 -0.30
CA GLN A 189 5.37 16.66 1.04
C GLN A 189 5.76 17.67 2.13
N TRP A 190 6.30 18.84 1.79
CA TRP A 190 6.91 19.78 2.74
C TRP A 190 6.19 21.13 2.90
N ASP A 191 5.14 21.40 2.09
CA ASP A 191 4.35 22.64 2.25
C ASP A 191 3.14 22.38 3.13
N PHE A 192 3.42 22.04 4.39
CA PHE A 192 2.38 21.84 5.39
C PHE A 192 2.00 23.18 6.02
N LYS A 193 0.70 23.41 6.19
CA LYS A 193 0.15 24.52 6.98
C LYS A 193 -0.64 23.92 8.15
N ASP A 194 -0.72 24.66 9.23
CA ASP A 194 -1.65 24.31 10.31
C ASP A 194 -3.07 24.17 9.75
N ILE A 195 -3.67 22.99 9.90
CA ILE A 195 -5.04 22.70 9.46
C ILE A 195 -6.09 23.00 10.54
N GLY A 196 -5.69 23.55 11.69
CA GLY A 196 -6.59 23.86 12.79
C GLY A 196 -7.23 22.62 13.43
N VAL A 197 -6.54 21.48 13.39
CA VAL A 197 -6.97 20.21 14.00
C VAL A 197 -5.88 19.76 14.95
N GLU A 198 -6.18 19.69 16.24
CA GLU A 198 -5.21 19.27 17.26
C GLU A 198 -4.81 17.80 17.08
N LYS A 199 -5.79 16.93 16.82
CA LYS A 199 -5.56 15.48 16.75
C LYS A 199 -6.37 14.78 15.66
N VAL A 200 -5.70 13.94 14.86
CA VAL A 200 -6.31 13.05 13.86
C VAL A 200 -6.11 11.59 14.29
N ILE A 201 -7.23 10.88 14.42
CA ILE A 201 -7.26 9.48 14.85
C ILE A 201 -7.38 8.56 13.65
N LEU A 202 -6.44 7.62 13.51
CA LEU A 202 -6.44 6.51 12.58
C LEU A 202 -6.90 5.25 13.32
N LYS A 203 -7.86 4.50 12.77
CA LYS A 203 -8.32 3.27 13.41
C LYS A 203 -7.34 2.12 13.15
N ALA A 204 -6.98 1.35 14.17
CA ALA A 204 -6.10 0.19 14.05
C ALA A 204 -6.57 -0.79 12.96
N SER A 205 -7.88 -1.03 12.83
CA SER A 205 -8.49 -1.87 11.80
C SER A 205 -8.40 -1.31 10.37
N GLU A 206 -8.02 -0.03 10.20
CA GLU A 206 -7.90 0.63 8.90
C GLU A 206 -6.43 0.74 8.43
N ILE A 207 -5.45 0.39 9.26
CA ILE A 207 -4.03 0.53 8.95
C ILE A 207 -3.65 -0.24 7.68
N ALA A 208 -4.14 -1.45 7.51
CA ALA A 208 -3.92 -2.23 6.29
C ALA A 208 -4.45 -1.52 5.03
N ALA A 209 -5.59 -0.81 5.12
CA ALA A 209 -6.12 -0.02 4.02
C ALA A 209 -5.26 1.23 3.75
N ILE A 210 -4.83 1.91 4.80
CA ILE A 210 -3.96 3.09 4.73
C ILE A 210 -2.66 2.77 3.98
N ILE A 211 -2.02 1.64 4.29
CA ILE A 211 -0.75 1.24 3.65
C ILE A 211 -0.93 0.46 2.34
N GLY A 212 -2.16 0.38 1.81
CA GLY A 212 -2.45 -0.29 0.53
C GLY A 212 -2.46 -1.82 0.56
N LYS A 213 -2.51 -2.44 1.74
CA LYS A 213 -2.53 -3.91 1.92
C LYS A 213 -3.96 -4.49 2.07
N ASN A 214 -5.00 -3.68 1.90
CA ASN A 214 -6.39 -4.13 1.98
C ASN A 214 -7.04 -4.09 0.59
N GLN A 215 -7.41 -5.26 0.04
CA GLN A 215 -8.02 -5.35 -1.28
C GLN A 215 -9.48 -4.83 -1.34
N TYR A 216 -10.13 -4.65 -0.19
CA TYR A 216 -11.54 -4.25 -0.10
C TYR A 216 -11.74 -2.76 0.19
N LYS A 217 -10.73 -2.11 0.77
CA LYS A 217 -10.78 -0.70 1.17
C LYS A 217 -9.53 0.04 0.71
N LYS A 218 -9.72 1.18 0.05
CA LYS A 218 -8.61 1.96 -0.51
C LYS A 218 -8.16 3.08 0.43
N PRO A 219 -6.90 3.53 0.36
CA PRO A 219 -6.43 4.70 1.12
C PRO A 219 -7.27 5.95 0.86
N SER A 220 -7.73 6.18 -0.38
CA SER A 220 -8.60 7.32 -0.72
C SER A 220 -9.90 7.35 0.07
N GLU A 221 -10.50 6.18 0.35
CA GLU A 221 -11.73 6.11 1.16
C GLU A 221 -11.48 6.52 2.62
N ILE A 222 -10.28 6.22 3.13
CA ILE A 222 -9.89 6.66 4.48
C ILE A 222 -9.69 8.18 4.49
N ILE A 223 -9.06 8.75 3.45
CA ILE A 223 -8.88 10.20 3.31
C ILE A 223 -10.21 10.91 3.29
N ASP A 224 -11.17 10.46 2.47
CA ASP A 224 -12.50 11.05 2.39
C ASP A 224 -13.21 11.01 3.75
N ASN A 225 -13.12 9.88 4.47
CA ASN A 225 -13.71 9.73 5.80
C ASN A 225 -13.07 10.66 6.84
N LEU A 226 -11.73 10.76 6.83
CA LEU A 226 -11.02 11.66 7.75
C LEU A 226 -11.30 13.12 7.42
N TRP A 227 -11.29 13.48 6.13
CA TRP A 227 -11.55 14.84 5.68
C TRP A 227 -12.98 15.28 6.06
N SER A 228 -13.97 14.47 5.72
CA SER A 228 -15.37 14.71 6.09
C SER A 228 -15.56 14.82 7.60
N LYS A 229 -14.75 14.12 8.40
CA LYS A 229 -14.83 14.14 9.87
C LYS A 229 -14.16 15.36 10.49
N TYR A 230 -12.94 15.70 10.05
CA TYR A 230 -12.09 16.68 10.72
C TYR A 230 -12.16 18.07 10.10
N LYS A 231 -12.47 18.16 8.80
CA LYS A 231 -12.57 19.42 8.06
C LYS A 231 -13.76 19.39 7.08
N PRO A 232 -14.98 19.17 7.58
CA PRO A 232 -16.19 19.06 6.75
C PRO A 232 -16.45 20.31 5.90
N GLU A 233 -16.03 21.49 6.37
CA GLU A 233 -16.20 22.76 5.68
C GLU A 233 -15.39 22.89 4.38
N THR A 234 -14.32 22.10 4.22
CA THR A 234 -13.49 22.08 3.01
C THR A 234 -13.64 20.80 2.20
N PHE A 235 -14.46 19.84 2.67
CA PHE A 235 -14.67 18.57 1.99
C PHE A 235 -15.78 18.71 0.94
N GLU A 236 -15.41 18.74 -0.34
CA GLU A 236 -16.35 18.88 -1.46
C GLU A 236 -16.94 17.54 -1.93
N GLY A 237 -16.42 16.42 -1.45
CA GLY A 237 -16.84 15.07 -1.82
C GLY A 237 -17.96 14.50 -0.95
N LYS A 238 -18.24 13.21 -1.14
CA LYS A 238 -19.10 12.40 -0.27
C LYS A 238 -18.39 11.09 0.09
N THR A 239 -18.48 10.70 1.35
CA THR A 239 -18.00 9.37 1.75
C THR A 239 -18.94 8.28 1.22
N LYS A 240 -18.45 7.04 1.12
CA LYS A 240 -19.28 5.90 0.73
C LYS A 240 -20.51 5.73 1.63
N ASP A 241 -20.37 6.00 2.92
CA ASP A 241 -21.48 5.91 3.88
C ASP A 241 -22.52 7.00 3.63
N GLN A 242 -22.08 8.23 3.36
CA GLN A 242 -23.00 9.33 2.97
C GLN A 242 -23.75 9.01 1.69
N MET A 243 -23.04 8.54 0.65
CA MET A 243 -23.68 8.13 -0.61
C MET A 243 -24.69 6.99 -0.41
N GLY A 244 -24.34 6.02 0.46
CA GLY A 244 -25.25 4.92 0.82
C GLY A 244 -26.51 5.39 1.52
N LEU A 245 -26.38 6.25 2.52
CA LEU A 245 -27.52 6.83 3.27
C LEU A 245 -28.38 7.71 2.38
N GLU A 246 -27.78 8.59 1.57
CA GLU A 246 -28.56 9.42 0.63
C GLU A 246 -29.33 8.58 -0.40
N ALA A 247 -28.74 7.51 -0.88
CA ALA A 247 -29.42 6.58 -1.80
C ALA A 247 -30.61 5.89 -1.11
N ILE A 248 -30.43 5.49 0.18
CA ILE A 248 -31.49 4.88 1.00
C ILE A 248 -32.65 5.86 1.21
N GLU A 249 -32.34 7.12 1.51
CA GLU A 249 -33.38 8.17 1.73
C GLU A 249 -34.28 8.41 0.52
N LYS A 250 -33.82 8.13 -0.71
CA LYS A 250 -34.61 8.27 -1.95
C LYS A 250 -35.74 7.23 -2.08
N CYS A 251 -35.75 6.17 -1.27
CA CYS A 251 -36.69 5.07 -1.43
C CYS A 251 -37.24 4.56 -0.09
N GLN A 252 -38.57 4.56 0.07
CA GLN A 252 -39.23 4.08 1.31
C GLN A 252 -38.82 2.65 1.65
N LEU A 253 -38.84 1.74 0.67
CA LEU A 253 -38.44 0.35 0.87
C LEU A 253 -36.99 0.25 1.40
N ALA A 254 -36.07 1.07 0.89
CA ALA A 254 -34.68 1.05 1.35
C ALA A 254 -34.54 1.55 2.80
N ARG A 255 -35.33 2.55 3.20
CA ARG A 255 -35.39 3.00 4.61
C ARG A 255 -35.94 1.91 5.54
N ASP A 256 -36.97 1.20 5.12
CA ASP A 256 -37.56 0.10 5.90
C ASP A 256 -36.56 -1.07 6.01
N LEU A 257 -35.85 -1.36 4.92
CA LEU A 257 -34.78 -2.36 4.93
C LEU A 257 -33.60 -1.96 5.83
N LEU A 258 -33.27 -0.66 5.93
CA LEU A 258 -32.24 -0.18 6.85
C LEU A 258 -32.62 -0.49 8.31
N LYS A 259 -33.84 -0.13 8.73
CA LYS A 259 -34.35 -0.44 10.08
C LYS A 259 -34.33 -1.94 10.37
N ASP A 260 -34.75 -2.75 9.40
CA ASP A 260 -34.74 -4.19 9.50
C ASP A 260 -33.31 -4.73 9.63
N THR A 261 -32.35 -4.23 8.85
CA THR A 261 -30.93 -4.65 8.94
C THR A 261 -30.25 -4.21 10.23
N GLU A 262 -30.55 -3.03 10.76
CA GLU A 262 -30.04 -2.54 12.04
C GLU A 262 -30.53 -3.37 13.22
N SER A 263 -31.77 -3.81 13.16
CA SER A 263 -32.39 -4.64 14.21
C SER A 263 -32.12 -6.13 14.05
N TYR A 264 -31.64 -6.58 12.89
CA TYR A 264 -31.45 -8.00 12.58
C TYR A 264 -30.45 -8.67 13.50
N LYS A 265 -30.87 -9.77 14.11
CA LYS A 265 -30.05 -10.63 14.97
C LYS A 265 -29.80 -11.96 14.27
N SER A 266 -28.62 -12.12 13.67
CA SER A 266 -28.19 -13.39 13.11
C SER A 266 -27.97 -14.42 14.22
N ILE A 267 -28.38 -15.66 13.99
CA ILE A 267 -28.13 -16.77 14.91
C ILE A 267 -26.78 -17.43 14.57
N ASN A 268 -26.49 -17.56 13.28
CA ASN A 268 -25.25 -18.16 12.78
C ASN A 268 -24.72 -17.42 11.56
N SER A 269 -23.56 -17.84 11.07
CA SER A 269 -22.86 -17.21 9.94
C SER A 269 -23.63 -17.30 8.62
N SER A 270 -24.37 -18.40 8.38
CA SER A 270 -25.12 -18.58 7.14
C SER A 270 -26.33 -17.66 7.05
N ASP A 271 -26.93 -17.29 8.20
CA ASP A 271 -28.12 -16.42 8.27
C ASP A 271 -27.81 -15.02 7.73
N VAL A 272 -26.65 -14.48 8.06
CA VAL A 272 -26.27 -13.12 7.59
C VAL A 272 -26.09 -13.08 6.07
N GLU A 273 -25.53 -14.13 5.48
CA GLU A 273 -25.37 -14.20 4.03
C GLU A 273 -26.73 -14.36 3.31
N GLN A 274 -27.63 -15.17 3.88
CA GLN A 274 -29.00 -15.29 3.36
C GLN A 274 -29.74 -13.96 3.47
N LYS A 275 -29.62 -13.26 4.59
CA LYS A 275 -30.20 -11.92 4.78
C LYS A 275 -29.64 -10.91 3.79
N CYS A 276 -28.33 -10.90 3.55
CA CYS A 276 -27.70 -10.03 2.55
C CYS A 276 -28.27 -10.28 1.13
N LYS A 277 -28.46 -11.55 0.75
CA LYS A 277 -29.08 -11.92 -0.53
C LYS A 277 -30.54 -11.49 -0.62
N ALA A 278 -31.31 -11.70 0.46
CA ALA A 278 -32.71 -11.29 0.52
C ALA A 278 -32.87 -9.76 0.38
N VAL A 279 -32.06 -8.99 1.08
CA VAL A 279 -32.05 -7.51 1.01
C VAL A 279 -31.68 -7.05 -0.41
N ALA A 280 -30.63 -7.63 -1.02
CA ALA A 280 -30.24 -7.29 -2.39
C ALA A 280 -31.35 -7.60 -3.39
N ASN A 281 -32.00 -8.75 -3.29
CA ASN A 281 -33.13 -9.11 -4.14
C ASN A 281 -34.33 -8.17 -3.97
N GLN A 282 -34.65 -7.76 -2.74
CA GLN A 282 -35.72 -6.80 -2.48
C GLN A 282 -35.42 -5.44 -3.11
N ILE A 283 -34.20 -4.95 -2.98
CA ILE A 283 -33.76 -3.73 -3.64
C ILE A 283 -33.86 -3.87 -5.17
N ASP A 284 -33.43 -5.00 -5.72
CA ASP A 284 -33.46 -5.24 -7.19
C ASP A 284 -34.86 -5.28 -7.75
N LEU A 285 -35.75 -6.03 -7.13
CA LEU A 285 -37.09 -6.31 -7.65
C LEU A 285 -38.10 -5.20 -7.36
N TYR A 286 -38.03 -4.60 -6.17
CA TYR A 286 -39.11 -3.75 -5.66
C TYR A 286 -38.72 -2.30 -5.40
N SER A 287 -37.42 -1.95 -5.39
CA SER A 287 -37.02 -0.56 -5.24
C SER A 287 -37.07 0.20 -6.55
N LYS A 288 -37.23 1.53 -6.46
CA LYS A 288 -37.12 2.44 -7.60
C LYS A 288 -35.67 2.90 -7.86
N LEU A 289 -34.72 2.43 -7.03
CA LEU A 289 -33.31 2.78 -7.18
C LEU A 289 -32.69 2.18 -8.43
N ARG A 290 -31.83 2.94 -9.11
CA ARG A 290 -31.15 2.50 -10.34
C ARG A 290 -29.68 2.95 -10.31
N GLY A 291 -28.85 2.31 -11.14
CA GLY A 291 -27.45 2.70 -11.34
C GLY A 291 -26.64 2.75 -10.06
N GLU A 292 -25.97 3.85 -9.81
CA GLU A 292 -25.09 4.04 -8.66
C GLU A 292 -25.86 4.12 -7.33
N ASP A 293 -27.04 4.75 -7.31
CA ASP A 293 -27.87 4.79 -6.08
C ASP A 293 -28.21 3.38 -5.58
N LYS A 294 -28.56 2.47 -6.48
CA LYS A 294 -28.81 1.06 -6.12
C LYS A 294 -27.56 0.42 -5.49
N LYS A 295 -26.41 0.56 -6.14
CA LYS A 295 -25.14 0.00 -5.64
C LYS A 295 -24.74 0.56 -4.28
N HIS A 296 -24.92 1.87 -4.08
CA HIS A 296 -24.59 2.53 -2.83
C HIS A 296 -25.51 2.07 -1.69
N ALA A 297 -26.82 1.98 -1.93
CA ALA A 297 -27.78 1.49 -0.95
C ALA A 297 -27.50 0.02 -0.57
N GLU A 298 -27.33 -0.87 -1.55
CA GLU A 298 -26.99 -2.28 -1.31
C GLU A 298 -25.68 -2.43 -0.55
N GLY A 299 -24.64 -1.66 -0.93
CA GLY A 299 -23.34 -1.68 -0.28
C GLY A 299 -23.42 -1.27 1.19
N TYR A 300 -24.18 -0.23 1.50
CA TYR A 300 -24.36 0.26 2.87
C TYR A 300 -25.15 -0.76 3.73
N LEU A 301 -26.27 -1.25 3.25
CA LEU A 301 -27.10 -2.25 3.97
C LEU A 301 -26.29 -3.53 4.26
N ARG A 302 -25.52 -3.99 3.29
CA ARG A 302 -24.62 -5.15 3.46
C ARG A 302 -23.54 -4.86 4.52
N LYS A 303 -22.95 -3.67 4.52
CA LYS A 303 -21.97 -3.25 5.54
C LYS A 303 -22.60 -3.33 6.95
N VAL A 304 -23.81 -2.81 7.13
CA VAL A 304 -24.52 -2.85 8.43
C VAL A 304 -24.71 -4.29 8.89
N LEU A 305 -25.20 -5.18 8.02
CA LEU A 305 -25.42 -6.60 8.37
C LEU A 305 -24.11 -7.30 8.81
N TYR A 306 -23.02 -7.13 8.06
CA TYR A 306 -21.74 -7.78 8.41
C TYR A 306 -21.12 -7.21 9.67
N THR A 307 -21.20 -5.90 9.88
CA THR A 307 -20.69 -5.27 11.09
C THR A 307 -21.46 -5.77 12.33
N ASN A 308 -22.79 -5.79 12.25
CA ASN A 308 -23.63 -6.28 13.35
C ASN A 308 -23.40 -7.76 13.66
N HIS A 309 -23.17 -8.60 12.62
CA HIS A 309 -22.84 -10.01 12.81
C HIS A 309 -21.50 -10.17 13.53
N GLY A 310 -20.44 -9.50 13.06
CA GLY A 310 -19.10 -9.59 13.66
C GLY A 310 -19.13 -9.27 15.16
N THR A 311 -19.60 -8.08 15.52
CA THR A 311 -19.60 -7.60 16.90
C THR A 311 -20.44 -8.48 17.84
N ARG A 312 -21.60 -8.98 17.40
CA ARG A 312 -22.47 -9.79 18.26
C ARG A 312 -21.92 -11.18 18.58
N HIS A 313 -21.14 -11.76 17.68
CA HIS A 313 -20.64 -13.12 17.82
C HIS A 313 -19.24 -13.18 18.45
N GLU A 314 -18.60 -12.03 18.73
CA GLU A 314 -17.29 -11.99 19.41
C GLU A 314 -17.36 -12.65 20.79
N ASP A 315 -18.33 -12.28 21.62
CA ASP A 315 -18.52 -12.84 22.95
C ASP A 315 -18.86 -14.34 22.90
N SER A 316 -19.74 -14.74 21.98
CA SER A 316 -20.12 -16.15 21.80
C SER A 316 -18.93 -17.00 21.34
N THR A 317 -18.05 -16.44 20.50
CA THR A 317 -16.84 -17.15 20.08
C THR A 317 -15.84 -17.24 21.23
N ALA A 318 -15.66 -16.15 21.97
CA ALA A 318 -14.76 -16.09 23.11
C ALA A 318 -15.17 -17.04 24.24
N SER A 319 -16.48 -17.23 24.49
CA SER A 319 -17.00 -18.13 25.54
C SER A 319 -16.64 -19.62 25.33
N ASN A 320 -16.10 -19.99 24.18
CA ASN A 320 -15.55 -21.34 23.96
C ASN A 320 -14.12 -21.53 24.51
N TYR A 321 -13.56 -20.50 25.14
CA TYR A 321 -12.20 -20.51 25.69
C TYR A 321 -12.26 -20.00 27.13
N ASP A 322 -11.80 -20.82 28.08
CA ASP A 322 -11.85 -20.49 29.52
C ASP A 322 -10.75 -19.50 29.95
N ASP A 323 -9.78 -19.22 29.06
CA ASP A 323 -8.56 -18.45 29.32
C ASP A 323 -8.53 -17.07 28.63
N LEU A 324 -9.65 -16.65 28.04
CA LEU A 324 -9.77 -15.36 27.38
C LEU A 324 -10.39 -14.29 28.27
N GLU A 325 -9.66 -13.22 28.51
CA GLU A 325 -10.11 -12.06 29.25
C GLU A 325 -10.59 -10.94 28.32
N VAL A 326 -11.66 -10.26 28.70
CA VAL A 326 -12.13 -9.05 28.00
C VAL A 326 -11.20 -7.89 28.33
N ASP A 327 -10.77 -7.16 27.33
CA ASP A 327 -10.06 -5.89 27.53
C ASP A 327 -10.87 -4.75 26.87
N GLU A 328 -11.55 -3.95 27.71
CA GLU A 328 -12.38 -2.85 27.24
C GLU A 328 -11.61 -1.56 26.96
N LYS A 329 -10.29 -1.56 27.15
CA LYS A 329 -9.47 -0.36 26.99
C LYS A 329 -9.26 0.00 25.53
N PHE A 330 -9.27 1.30 25.27
CA PHE A 330 -8.74 1.85 24.03
C PHE A 330 -7.26 2.15 24.22
N TYR A 331 -6.49 1.68 23.27
CA TYR A 331 -5.04 1.92 23.19
C TYR A 331 -4.75 2.95 22.12
N SER A 332 -3.71 3.75 22.32
CA SER A 332 -3.23 4.69 21.32
C SER A 332 -1.74 4.50 21.04
N TYR A 333 -1.33 4.82 19.82
CA TYR A 333 0.04 4.78 19.37
C TYR A 333 0.35 6.01 18.51
N PRO A 334 1.35 6.84 18.88
CA PRO A 334 1.69 8.03 18.13
C PRO A 334 2.37 7.67 16.81
N VAL A 335 1.94 8.28 15.73
CA VAL A 335 2.53 8.10 14.38
C VAL A 335 3.50 9.23 14.08
N CYS A 336 3.02 10.47 14.08
CA CYS A 336 3.79 11.69 13.82
C CYS A 336 3.01 12.93 14.28
N SER A 337 3.71 14.07 14.32
CA SER A 337 3.11 15.41 14.46
C SER A 337 3.47 16.25 13.26
N ILE A 338 2.52 17.02 12.70
CA ILE A 338 2.69 17.87 11.52
C ILE A 338 2.00 19.20 11.80
N GLU A 339 2.76 20.30 11.82
CA GLU A 339 2.26 21.65 12.04
C GLU A 339 1.24 21.76 13.20
N GLY A 340 1.57 21.16 14.33
CA GLY A 340 0.71 21.17 15.51
C GLY A 340 -0.39 20.10 15.55
N THR A 341 -0.64 19.39 14.45
CA THR A 341 -1.61 18.28 14.39
C THR A 341 -0.94 16.96 14.78
N GLU A 342 -1.43 16.30 15.82
CA GLU A 342 -0.98 14.96 16.22
C GLU A 342 -1.75 13.88 15.45
N TYR A 343 -1.05 12.88 14.95
CA TYR A 343 -1.62 11.70 14.30
C TYR A 343 -1.37 10.47 15.16
N GLU A 344 -2.47 9.82 15.57
CA GLU A 344 -2.43 8.65 16.43
C GLU A 344 -3.24 7.49 15.86
N ILE A 345 -2.73 6.27 16.03
CA ILE A 345 -3.53 5.05 15.85
C ILE A 345 -4.30 4.82 17.15
N VAL A 346 -5.59 4.54 17.03
CA VAL A 346 -6.42 4.14 18.17
C VAL A 346 -7.14 2.84 17.84
N GLY A 347 -7.17 1.92 18.80
CA GLY A 347 -7.87 0.66 18.66
C GLY A 347 -8.15 -0.01 19.99
N ARG A 348 -9.03 -1.01 19.94
CA ARG A 348 -9.37 -1.90 21.04
C ARG A 348 -9.15 -3.34 20.54
N ILE A 349 -8.52 -4.17 21.32
CA ILE A 349 -8.37 -5.61 21.07
C ILE A 349 -9.65 -6.34 21.47
N ASP A 350 -9.91 -7.49 20.85
CA ASP A 350 -11.10 -8.28 21.18
C ASP A 350 -10.91 -8.96 22.54
N ARG A 351 -9.77 -9.65 22.73
CA ARG A 351 -9.45 -10.39 23.96
C ARG A 351 -7.94 -10.40 24.21
N ILE A 352 -7.59 -10.77 25.46
CA ILE A 352 -6.24 -11.05 25.86
C ILE A 352 -6.19 -12.40 26.60
N ARG A 353 -5.12 -13.15 26.39
CA ARG A 353 -4.81 -14.37 27.12
C ARG A 353 -3.55 -14.12 27.94
N THR A 354 -3.60 -14.49 29.23
CA THR A 354 -2.43 -14.43 30.11
C THR A 354 -2.01 -15.85 30.48
N SER A 355 -0.76 -16.22 30.12
CA SER A 355 -0.22 -17.53 30.47
C SER A 355 0.09 -17.60 31.98
N PRO A 356 0.29 -18.81 32.55
CA PRO A 356 0.70 -18.98 33.95
C PRO A 356 2.00 -18.25 34.30
N ASN A 357 2.86 -18.02 33.34
CA ASN A 357 4.13 -17.28 33.50
C ASN A 357 3.95 -15.75 33.42
N GLY A 358 2.75 -15.27 33.18
CA GLY A 358 2.45 -13.84 33.00
C GLY A 358 2.63 -13.32 31.58
N ASP A 359 3.01 -14.16 30.62
CA ASP A 359 3.12 -13.75 29.21
C ASP A 359 1.74 -13.48 28.62
N LYS A 360 1.60 -12.35 27.92
CA LYS A 360 0.37 -11.94 27.29
C LYS A 360 0.34 -12.24 25.81
N THR A 361 -0.80 -12.71 25.33
CA THR A 361 -1.11 -12.91 23.90
C THR A 361 -2.37 -12.16 23.56
N ILE A 362 -2.34 -11.31 22.53
CA ILE A 362 -3.52 -10.66 21.99
C ILE A 362 -4.34 -11.71 21.24
N VAL A 363 -5.66 -11.70 21.37
CA VAL A 363 -6.54 -12.59 20.63
C VAL A 363 -7.53 -11.74 19.82
N GLU A 364 -7.45 -11.87 18.50
CA GLU A 364 -8.32 -11.22 17.52
C GLU A 364 -9.31 -12.22 16.96
N ILE A 365 -10.61 -11.93 17.04
CA ILE A 365 -11.68 -12.85 16.64
C ILE A 365 -12.31 -12.40 15.33
N LYS A 366 -12.41 -13.32 14.37
CA LYS A 366 -13.03 -13.07 13.05
C LYS A 366 -14.21 -14.01 12.81
N ASN A 367 -15.41 -13.52 13.06
CA ASN A 367 -16.64 -14.24 12.74
C ASN A 367 -16.92 -14.15 11.23
N ARG A 368 -16.73 -15.25 10.52
CA ARG A 368 -16.86 -15.34 9.06
C ARG A 368 -18.32 -15.56 8.67
N SER A 369 -18.74 -14.96 7.54
CA SER A 369 -20.10 -15.10 7.01
C SER A 369 -20.21 -16.12 5.87
N ARG A 370 -19.10 -16.48 5.21
CA ARG A 370 -19.10 -17.33 3.99
C ARG A 370 -18.27 -18.58 4.09
N GLY A 371 -17.55 -18.78 5.17
CA GLY A 371 -16.64 -19.90 5.39
C GLY A 371 -15.28 -19.47 5.87
N LEU A 372 -14.54 -20.39 6.46
CA LEU A 372 -13.18 -20.15 6.94
C LEU A 372 -12.26 -19.87 5.75
N PHE A 373 -11.38 -18.88 5.90
CA PHE A 373 -10.35 -18.57 4.88
C PHE A 373 -9.20 -19.58 4.90
N LYS A 374 -9.05 -20.29 6.01
CA LYS A 374 -7.99 -21.27 6.25
C LYS A 374 -6.57 -20.72 6.04
N ARG A 375 -6.42 -19.41 6.25
CA ARG A 375 -5.15 -18.68 6.24
C ARG A 375 -5.34 -17.28 6.80
N VAL A 376 -4.31 -16.69 7.36
CA VAL A 376 -4.27 -15.27 7.69
C VAL A 376 -4.22 -14.45 6.39
N ARG A 377 -5.01 -13.41 6.30
CA ARG A 377 -4.99 -12.45 5.18
C ARG A 377 -4.07 -11.29 5.51
N ASP A 378 -3.40 -10.72 4.51
CA ASP A 378 -2.45 -9.62 4.69
C ASP A 378 -3.02 -8.47 5.53
N TYR A 379 -4.28 -8.10 5.29
CA TYR A 379 -4.93 -7.01 6.03
C TYR A 379 -5.26 -7.38 7.49
N GLU A 380 -5.45 -8.64 7.81
CA GLU A 380 -5.67 -9.13 9.17
C GLU A 380 -4.33 -9.25 9.91
N GLU A 381 -3.30 -9.72 9.23
CA GLU A 381 -1.94 -9.76 9.78
C GLU A 381 -1.47 -8.35 10.16
N ILE A 382 -1.65 -7.35 9.27
CA ILE A 382 -1.31 -5.96 9.57
C ILE A 382 -2.09 -5.42 10.76
N GLN A 383 -3.37 -5.79 10.92
CA GLN A 383 -4.16 -5.40 12.09
C GLN A 383 -3.57 -6.01 13.37
N CYS A 384 -3.22 -7.30 13.36
CA CYS A 384 -2.57 -7.97 14.49
C CYS A 384 -1.20 -7.34 14.81
N GLN A 385 -0.36 -7.08 13.78
CA GLN A 385 0.92 -6.38 13.96
C GLN A 385 0.72 -4.98 14.57
N THR A 386 -0.34 -4.26 14.16
CA THR A 386 -0.68 -2.95 14.72
C THR A 386 -0.98 -3.05 16.21
N TYR A 387 -1.79 -4.01 16.63
CA TYR A 387 -2.10 -4.20 18.06
C TYR A 387 -0.87 -4.64 18.86
N MET A 388 -0.04 -5.54 18.32
CA MET A 388 1.20 -5.95 18.97
C MET A 388 2.16 -4.78 19.17
N GLU A 389 2.23 -3.86 18.19
CA GLU A 389 3.04 -2.65 18.30
C GLU A 389 2.48 -1.67 19.33
N MET A 390 1.14 -1.46 19.34
CA MET A 390 0.46 -0.55 20.27
C MET A 390 0.59 -0.97 21.74
N LEU A 391 0.57 -2.30 22.02
CA LEU A 391 0.57 -2.85 23.36
C LEU A 391 1.97 -3.34 23.82
N ASP A 392 2.96 -3.33 22.94
CA ASP A 392 4.29 -3.91 23.15
C ASP A 392 4.22 -5.41 23.55
N ILE A 393 3.37 -6.17 22.85
CA ILE A 393 3.18 -7.61 23.03
C ILE A 393 3.72 -8.33 21.80
N ASP A 394 4.44 -9.45 21.99
CA ASP A 394 5.14 -10.13 20.89
C ASP A 394 4.33 -11.25 20.22
N ARG A 395 3.11 -11.53 20.69
CA ARG A 395 2.26 -12.61 20.17
C ARG A 395 0.81 -12.15 19.99
N CYS A 396 0.22 -12.56 18.87
CA CYS A 396 -1.20 -12.44 18.60
C CYS A 396 -1.72 -13.77 18.07
N GLU A 397 -2.89 -14.19 18.53
CA GLU A 397 -3.64 -15.30 17.95
C GLU A 397 -4.84 -14.73 17.20
N LEU A 398 -4.96 -15.07 15.92
CA LEU A 398 -6.15 -14.76 15.13
C LEU A 398 -7.04 -16.00 15.08
N ILE A 399 -8.25 -15.89 15.60
CA ILE A 399 -9.25 -16.98 15.62
C ILE A 399 -10.28 -16.71 14.54
N GLU A 400 -10.39 -17.58 13.55
CA GLU A 400 -11.52 -17.63 12.63
C GLU A 400 -12.62 -18.53 13.16
N GLN A 401 -13.87 -18.05 13.13
CA GLN A 401 -15.08 -18.82 13.45
C GLN A 401 -16.04 -18.77 12.26
N TYR A 402 -16.58 -19.93 11.88
CA TYR A 402 -17.68 -20.08 10.93
C TYR A 402 -18.61 -21.21 11.40
N ASN A 403 -19.81 -20.87 11.82
CA ASN A 403 -20.71 -21.78 12.52
C ASN A 403 -19.96 -22.48 13.68
N ASP A 404 -19.95 -23.81 13.75
CA ASP A 404 -19.28 -24.60 14.78
C ASP A 404 -17.78 -24.84 14.51
N SER A 405 -17.29 -24.42 13.31
CA SER A 405 -15.91 -24.64 12.91
C SER A 405 -15.04 -23.45 13.26
N ARG A 406 -13.84 -23.72 13.81
CA ARG A 406 -12.88 -22.67 14.18
C ARG A 406 -11.44 -23.09 13.90
N ILE A 407 -10.59 -22.11 13.63
CA ILE A 407 -9.15 -22.27 13.43
C ILE A 407 -8.44 -21.09 14.07
N GLY A 408 -7.41 -21.35 14.87
CA GLY A 408 -6.50 -20.33 15.43
C GLY A 408 -5.19 -20.30 14.65
N TYR A 409 -4.64 -19.09 14.50
CA TYR A 409 -3.34 -18.84 13.86
C TYR A 409 -2.46 -18.01 14.80
N GLU A 410 -1.29 -18.53 15.14
CA GLU A 410 -0.31 -17.77 15.88
C GLU A 410 0.43 -16.80 14.94
N ILE A 411 0.48 -15.54 15.33
CA ILE A 411 1.19 -14.47 14.63
C ILE A 411 2.24 -13.90 15.60
N LYS A 412 3.50 -13.86 15.16
CA LYS A 412 4.58 -13.25 15.90
C LYS A 412 4.80 -11.82 15.44
N ARG A 413 5.21 -10.96 16.37
CA ARG A 413 5.49 -9.56 16.07
C ARG A 413 6.68 -9.43 15.13
N ASP A 414 6.47 -8.70 14.04
CA ASP A 414 7.51 -8.33 13.07
C ASP A 414 7.93 -6.87 13.26
N ARG A 415 8.84 -6.63 14.19
CA ARG A 415 9.37 -5.28 14.49
C ARG A 415 10.09 -4.66 13.30
N LEU A 416 10.79 -5.46 12.49
CA LEU A 416 11.51 -4.97 11.31
C LEU A 416 10.54 -4.58 10.19
N GLY A 417 9.56 -5.41 9.90
CA GLY A 417 8.50 -5.08 8.94
C GLY A 417 7.71 -3.84 9.35
N TRP A 418 7.40 -3.71 10.66
CA TRP A 418 6.77 -2.50 11.17
C TRP A 418 7.60 -1.24 10.93
N MET A 419 8.88 -1.26 11.33
CA MET A 419 9.77 -0.11 11.21
C MET A 419 10.11 0.26 9.77
N ASN A 420 10.29 -0.73 8.90
CA ASN A 420 10.79 -0.50 7.55
C ASN A 420 9.68 -0.37 6.49
N GLU A 421 8.48 -0.91 6.74
CA GLU A 421 7.37 -0.85 5.77
C GLU A 421 6.15 -0.11 6.32
N VAL A 422 5.62 -0.53 7.48
CA VAL A 422 4.32 -0.03 7.95
C VAL A 422 4.43 1.42 8.40
N ARG A 423 5.36 1.71 9.32
CA ARG A 423 5.53 3.06 9.91
C ARG A 423 5.85 4.15 8.87
N PRO A 424 6.76 3.95 7.89
CA PRO A 424 7.01 4.95 6.86
C PRO A 424 5.78 5.24 5.99
N LYS A 425 5.02 4.20 5.62
CA LYS A 425 3.79 4.37 4.82
C LYS A 425 2.68 5.08 5.61
N LEU A 426 2.57 4.81 6.91
CA LEU A 426 1.65 5.53 7.78
C LEU A 426 2.00 7.01 7.85
N LYS A 427 3.28 7.33 8.06
CA LYS A 427 3.76 8.71 8.08
C LYS A 427 3.46 9.40 6.75
N GLY A 428 3.81 8.78 5.63
CA GLY A 428 3.52 9.31 4.29
C GLY A 428 2.03 9.55 4.04
N PHE A 429 1.15 8.68 4.55
CA PHE A 429 -0.29 8.88 4.49
C PHE A 429 -0.74 10.11 5.32
N CYS A 430 -0.22 10.28 6.53
CA CYS A 430 -0.52 11.44 7.37
C CYS A 430 -0.07 12.75 6.69
N GLU A 431 1.14 12.76 6.14
CA GLU A 431 1.70 13.88 5.38
C GLU A 431 0.83 14.22 4.16
N TYR A 432 0.42 13.20 3.41
CA TYR A 432 -0.50 13.39 2.28
C TYR A 432 -1.85 13.97 2.72
N PHE A 433 -2.51 13.35 3.71
CA PHE A 433 -3.80 13.84 4.22
C PHE A 433 -3.67 15.31 4.66
N HIS A 434 -2.64 15.62 5.44
CA HIS A 434 -2.40 16.98 5.93
C HIS A 434 -2.21 17.98 4.78
N SER A 435 -1.40 17.63 3.78
CA SER A 435 -1.14 18.49 2.62
C SER A 435 -2.40 18.75 1.78
N VAL A 436 -3.23 17.72 1.58
CA VAL A 436 -4.47 17.84 0.79
C VAL A 436 -5.47 18.75 1.49
N VAL A 437 -5.62 18.60 2.80
CA VAL A 437 -6.51 19.46 3.61
C VAL A 437 -5.98 20.90 3.64
N SER A 438 -4.69 21.10 3.90
CA SER A 438 -4.09 22.44 4.00
C SER A 438 -4.14 23.26 2.70
N LYS A 439 -4.19 22.60 1.53
CA LYS A 439 -4.30 23.29 0.22
C LYS A 439 -5.71 23.83 -0.06
N LYS A 440 -6.73 23.29 0.61
CA LYS A 440 -8.12 23.72 0.45
C LYS A 440 -8.55 24.78 1.48
N MET A 441 -7.68 25.09 2.41
CA MET A 441 -7.81 26.20 3.36
C MET A 441 -7.23 27.49 2.81
#